data_ef078301cd780a3102e2e6f959d9f6d6
#
_entry.id   ef078301cd780a3102e2e6f959d9f6d6
#
_cell.length_a   1.000
_cell.length_b   1.000
_cell.length_c   1.000
_cell.angle_alpha   90.00
_cell.angle_beta   90.00
_cell.angle_gamma   90.00
#
_symmetry.space_group_name_H-M   'P 1'
#
loop_
_entity.id
_entity.type
_entity.pdbx_description
1 polymer ?
#
loop_
_entity_poly.entity_id
_entity_poly.type
_entity_poly.pdbx_seq_one_letter_code
_entity_poly.pdbx_strand_id
1 'polypeptide(L)'
;VNGLLNRTDGKILPIGLIPAGSGNSVLHDLDLITPAKAARAIIAGNTRFIDVAQIQMNHLLTYSINLIGWGLVTDVGKRSEAFRWLGPSRYTLSSIIEIFLRKTRKARLVIDQKTIVGQFSFIAACNSVHVGKGMKMAPSAELSDGLIDLLTVEGDITRRRLLSVLPKLFDGTHVNEPEVTYYQASSFSLYPETDDTLNIDGELLGTTPIDVSVLKHAI
;
A
#
# COMPACT_ATOMS: atom_id res chain seq x y z
N VAL A 1 9.75 10.32 5.38
CA VAL A 1 10.64 9.22 4.96
C VAL A 1 11.60 9.69 3.88
N ASN A 2 11.10 10.18 2.71
CA ASN A 2 11.96 10.61 1.59
C ASN A 2 13.07 11.57 2.01
N GLY A 3 12.76 12.60 2.79
CA GLY A 3 13.76 13.57 3.26
C GLY A 3 14.82 12.96 4.17
N LEU A 4 14.51 11.89 4.91
CA LEU A 4 15.48 11.21 5.76
C LEU A 4 16.41 10.30 4.95
N LEU A 5 15.86 9.50 4.05
CA LEU A 5 16.65 8.56 3.26
C LEU A 5 17.51 9.25 2.19
N ASN A 6 17.13 10.46 1.78
CA ASN A 6 17.93 11.30 0.87
C ASN A 6 18.97 12.17 1.58
N ARG A 7 19.22 11.97 2.90
CA ARG A 7 20.26 12.71 3.62
C ARG A 7 21.65 12.32 3.15
N THR A 8 22.50 13.30 3.01
CA THR A 8 23.90 13.12 2.58
C THR A 8 24.87 13.06 3.74
N ASP A 9 24.41 13.33 4.99
CA ASP A 9 25.25 13.36 6.18
C ASP A 9 25.36 12.00 6.91
N GLY A 10 24.70 10.95 6.38
CA GLY A 10 24.73 9.58 6.89
C GLY A 10 24.05 9.37 8.26
N LYS A 11 23.34 10.39 8.77
CA LYS A 11 22.68 10.28 10.08
C LYS A 11 21.32 9.61 9.97
N ILE A 12 21.10 8.58 10.76
CA ILE A 12 19.78 7.95 10.99
C ILE A 12 19.14 8.73 12.15
N LEU A 13 18.00 9.33 11.89
CA LEU A 13 17.23 10.07 12.90
C LEU A 13 15.94 9.33 13.22
N PRO A 14 15.61 9.13 14.50
CA PRO A 14 14.31 8.56 14.87
C PRO A 14 13.17 9.49 14.47
N ILE A 15 12.06 8.90 14.02
CA ILE A 15 10.84 9.62 13.64
C ILE A 15 9.76 9.32 14.67
N GLY A 16 9.18 10.37 15.25
CA GLY A 16 7.98 10.26 16.07
C GLY A 16 6.74 10.51 15.21
N LEU A 17 5.80 9.56 15.21
CA LEU A 17 4.55 9.67 14.49
C LEU A 17 3.41 10.00 15.47
N ILE A 18 2.58 10.99 15.13
CA ILE A 18 1.38 11.36 15.90
C ILE A 18 0.15 11.24 15.00
N PRO A 19 -0.91 10.49 15.42
CA PRO A 19 -2.11 10.33 14.62
C PRO A 19 -2.88 11.67 14.52
N ALA A 20 -2.92 12.22 13.31
CA ALA A 20 -3.66 13.46 12.99
C ALA A 20 -4.51 13.31 11.73
N GLY A 21 -4.32 12.23 10.98
CA GLY A 21 -5.04 11.91 9.76
C GLY A 21 -6.27 11.03 9.99
N SER A 22 -7.00 10.76 8.93
CA SER A 22 -8.17 9.86 8.94
C SER A 22 -7.81 8.37 8.77
N GLY A 23 -6.63 8.04 8.25
CA GLY A 23 -6.16 6.67 7.99
C GLY A 23 -5.26 6.14 9.10
N ASN A 24 -4.15 6.82 9.34
CA ASN A 24 -3.14 6.47 10.36
C ASN A 24 -2.65 5.01 10.27
N SER A 25 -2.48 4.51 9.04
CA SER A 25 -2.30 3.08 8.75
C SER A 25 -1.14 2.44 9.54
N VAL A 26 0.06 2.97 9.42
CA VAL A 26 1.25 2.47 10.14
C VAL A 26 1.07 2.58 11.65
N LEU A 27 0.35 3.57 12.14
CA LEU A 27 0.09 3.75 13.58
C LEU A 27 -0.85 2.70 14.16
N HIS A 28 -1.70 2.06 13.33
CA HIS A 28 -2.46 0.89 13.74
C HIS A 28 -1.52 -0.29 14.07
N ASP A 29 -0.51 -0.53 13.23
CA ASP A 29 0.44 -1.63 13.43
C ASP A 29 1.41 -1.36 14.58
N LEU A 30 1.60 -0.08 14.93
CA LEU A 30 2.39 0.34 16.09
C LEU A 30 1.57 0.42 17.39
N ASP A 31 0.25 0.18 17.36
CA ASP A 31 -0.69 0.43 18.47
C ASP A 31 -0.64 1.88 19.01
N LEU A 32 -0.37 2.84 18.13
CA LEU A 32 -0.24 4.27 18.46
C LEU A 32 -1.39 5.10 17.88
N ILE A 33 -2.60 4.59 17.93
CA ILE A 33 -3.80 5.18 17.29
C ILE A 33 -4.37 6.40 18.01
N THR A 34 -3.88 6.75 19.20
CA THR A 34 -4.28 7.96 19.89
C THR A 34 -3.11 8.93 20.09
N PRO A 35 -3.31 10.26 20.00
CA PRO A 35 -2.25 11.23 20.21
C PRO A 35 -1.55 11.06 21.57
N ALA A 36 -2.29 10.69 22.60
CA ALA A 36 -1.74 10.49 23.95
C ALA A 36 -0.80 9.27 24.03
N LYS A 37 -1.16 8.13 23.36
CA LYS A 37 -0.27 6.97 23.27
C LYS A 37 1.01 7.31 22.49
N ALA A 38 0.87 7.96 21.34
CA ALA A 38 1.98 8.37 20.50
C ALA A 38 2.93 9.32 21.24
N ALA A 39 2.40 10.35 21.92
CA ALA A 39 3.22 11.27 22.70
C ALA A 39 3.99 10.57 23.82
N ARG A 40 3.37 9.63 24.55
CA ARG A 40 4.05 8.84 25.57
C ARG A 40 5.19 7.99 25.01
N ALA A 41 4.97 7.34 23.85
CA ALA A 41 6.00 6.54 23.19
C ALA A 41 7.20 7.40 22.78
N ILE A 42 6.94 8.58 22.22
CA ILE A 42 7.99 9.53 21.84
C ILE A 42 8.79 9.98 23.07
N ILE A 43 8.11 10.35 24.16
CA ILE A 43 8.77 10.80 25.40
C ILE A 43 9.59 9.66 26.04
N ALA A 44 9.09 8.42 25.97
CA ALA A 44 9.80 7.26 26.48
C ALA A 44 11.08 6.92 25.68
N GLY A 45 11.20 7.43 24.45
CA GLY A 45 12.39 7.23 23.62
C GLY A 45 12.56 5.79 23.09
N ASN A 46 11.53 4.94 23.19
CA ASN A 46 11.59 3.58 22.65
C ASN A 46 11.50 3.63 21.12
N THR A 47 12.54 3.15 20.46
CA THR A 47 12.61 3.10 18.99
C THR A 47 12.65 1.66 18.51
N ARG A 48 12.21 1.44 17.29
CA ARG A 48 12.38 0.20 16.54
C ARG A 48 12.69 0.52 15.09
N PHE A 49 13.40 -0.36 14.42
CA PHE A 49 13.65 -0.23 13.00
C PHE A 49 12.43 -0.67 12.20
N ILE A 50 12.21 0.00 11.08
CA ILE A 50 11.15 -0.31 10.11
C ILE A 50 11.79 -0.42 8.72
N ASP A 51 11.31 -1.37 7.96
CA ASP A 51 11.66 -1.54 6.56
C ASP A 51 11.01 -0.46 5.70
N VAL A 52 11.62 -0.17 4.57
CA VAL A 52 11.13 0.81 3.62
C VAL A 52 11.17 0.23 2.22
N ALA A 53 10.08 0.33 1.49
CA ALA A 53 10.08 0.02 0.06
C ALA A 53 10.71 1.19 -0.72
N GLN A 54 11.81 0.92 -1.40
CA GLN A 54 12.44 1.83 -2.34
C GLN A 54 11.82 1.60 -3.72
N ILE A 55 11.33 2.66 -4.35
CA ILE A 55 10.59 2.61 -5.61
C ILE A 55 11.37 3.41 -6.66
N GLN A 56 11.86 2.74 -7.67
CA GLN A 56 12.46 3.36 -8.85
C GLN A 56 11.42 3.46 -9.97
N MET A 57 11.17 4.68 -10.44
CA MET A 57 10.25 4.99 -11.54
C MET A 57 11.01 5.85 -12.57
N ASN A 58 11.37 5.30 -13.73
CA ASN A 58 12.15 6.04 -14.72
C ASN A 58 13.29 6.87 -14.09
N HIS A 59 13.09 8.19 -13.91
CA HIS A 59 14.08 9.10 -13.32
C HIS A 59 13.75 9.51 -11.87
N LEU A 60 12.69 8.97 -11.27
CA LEU A 60 12.25 9.31 -9.92
C LEU A 60 12.53 8.15 -8.96
N LEU A 61 13.26 8.45 -7.89
CA LEU A 61 13.42 7.55 -6.74
C LEU A 61 12.56 8.06 -5.60
N THR A 62 11.71 7.20 -5.07
CA THR A 62 10.86 7.52 -3.91
C THR A 62 10.75 6.33 -2.96
N TYR A 63 10.12 6.54 -1.81
CA TYR A 63 10.04 5.54 -0.75
C TYR A 63 8.63 5.44 -0.21
N SER A 64 8.24 4.23 0.19
CA SER A 64 6.96 3.92 0.84
C SER A 64 7.19 3.13 2.12
N ILE A 65 6.38 3.41 3.14
CA ILE A 65 6.37 2.69 4.42
C ILE A 65 5.07 1.92 4.67
N ASN A 66 4.07 2.10 3.80
CA ASN A 66 2.77 1.48 3.98
C ASN A 66 2.28 0.74 2.73
N LEU A 67 1.98 1.46 1.63
CA LEU A 67 1.26 0.91 0.48
C LEU A 67 1.78 1.44 -0.84
N ILE A 68 1.99 0.53 -1.78
CA ILE A 68 2.12 0.83 -3.22
C ILE A 68 0.94 0.17 -3.93
N GLY A 69 0.00 0.98 -4.41
CA GLY A 69 -1.23 0.52 -5.05
C GLY A 69 -1.27 0.84 -6.54
N TRP A 70 -1.77 -0.10 -7.34
CA TRP A 70 -2.00 0.05 -8.77
C TRP A 70 -3.35 -0.56 -9.16
N GLY A 71 -3.98 0.00 -10.21
CA GLY A 71 -5.27 -0.46 -10.70
C GLY A 71 -6.44 0.12 -9.89
N LEU A 72 -7.36 -0.73 -9.45
CA LEU A 72 -8.57 -0.32 -8.70
C LEU A 72 -8.23 0.55 -7.48
N VAL A 73 -7.16 0.25 -6.75
CA VAL A 73 -6.71 1.02 -5.57
C VAL A 73 -6.43 2.47 -5.95
N THR A 74 -5.76 2.68 -7.08
CA THR A 74 -5.46 4.02 -7.60
C THR A 74 -6.70 4.73 -8.12
N ASP A 75 -7.58 4.02 -8.83
CA ASP A 75 -8.84 4.59 -9.35
C ASP A 75 -9.74 5.07 -8.21
N VAL A 76 -9.84 4.30 -7.12
CA VAL A 76 -10.53 4.70 -5.89
C VAL A 76 -9.91 5.96 -5.28
N GLY A 77 -8.57 6.02 -5.22
CA GLY A 77 -7.85 7.21 -4.77
C GLY A 77 -8.21 8.44 -5.59
N LYS A 78 -8.07 8.35 -6.92
CA LYS A 78 -8.42 9.43 -7.87
C LYS A 78 -9.85 9.91 -7.71
N ARG A 79 -10.81 8.98 -7.64
CA ARG A 79 -12.23 9.31 -7.48
C ARG A 79 -12.54 9.94 -6.12
N SER A 80 -11.90 9.46 -5.07
CA SER A 80 -12.15 9.96 -3.71
C SER A 80 -11.80 11.43 -3.54
N GLU A 81 -10.90 11.97 -4.37
CA GLU A 81 -10.58 13.40 -4.37
C GLU A 81 -11.78 14.27 -4.79
N ALA A 82 -12.59 13.81 -5.76
CA ALA A 82 -13.80 14.51 -6.18
C ALA A 82 -14.91 14.51 -5.09
N PHE A 83 -14.84 13.57 -4.16
CA PHE A 83 -15.81 13.40 -3.07
C PHE A 83 -15.28 13.87 -1.70
N ARG A 84 -14.30 14.77 -1.66
CA ARG A 84 -13.70 15.26 -0.39
C ARG A 84 -14.73 15.78 0.61
N TRP A 85 -15.80 16.39 0.14
CA TRP A 85 -16.88 16.92 0.95
C TRP A 85 -17.67 15.85 1.74
N LEU A 86 -17.63 14.57 1.33
CA LEU A 86 -18.23 13.45 2.04
C LEU A 86 -17.36 12.94 3.22
N GLY A 87 -16.24 13.58 3.48
CA GLY A 87 -15.33 13.14 4.53
C GLY A 87 -14.90 11.69 4.35
N PRO A 88 -14.91 10.89 5.43
CA PRO A 88 -14.42 9.51 5.37
C PRO A 88 -15.22 8.54 4.48
N SER A 89 -16.50 8.82 4.24
CA SER A 89 -17.38 7.96 3.41
C SER A 89 -17.01 8.01 1.92
N ARG A 90 -16.20 8.99 1.50
CA ARG A 90 -15.73 9.13 0.11
C ARG A 90 -15.05 7.86 -0.42
N TYR A 91 -14.25 7.18 0.40
CA TYR A 91 -13.53 5.97 -0.04
C TYR A 91 -14.49 4.80 -0.30
N THR A 92 -15.47 4.58 0.56
CA THR A 92 -16.49 3.53 0.37
C THR A 92 -17.30 3.77 -0.89
N LEU A 93 -17.79 5.01 -1.08
CA LEU A 93 -18.54 5.37 -2.28
C LEU A 93 -17.69 5.21 -3.54
N SER A 94 -16.46 5.71 -3.52
CA SER A 94 -15.52 5.58 -4.65
C SER A 94 -15.21 4.12 -4.97
N SER A 95 -15.00 3.27 -3.97
CA SER A 95 -14.78 1.83 -4.16
C SER A 95 -15.97 1.17 -4.85
N ILE A 96 -17.18 1.45 -4.39
CA ILE A 96 -18.40 0.91 -5.01
C ILE A 96 -18.49 1.34 -6.47
N ILE A 97 -18.30 2.62 -6.77
CA ILE A 97 -18.37 3.14 -8.14
C ILE A 97 -17.31 2.49 -9.03
N GLU A 98 -16.04 2.42 -8.58
CA GLU A 98 -14.96 1.83 -9.38
C GLU A 98 -15.16 0.31 -9.58
N ILE A 99 -15.73 -0.42 -8.62
CA ILE A 99 -16.13 -1.82 -8.79
C ILE A 99 -17.18 -1.95 -9.90
N PHE A 100 -18.14 -1.02 -9.97
CA PHE A 100 -19.13 -1.03 -11.05
C PHE A 100 -18.51 -0.69 -12.41
N LEU A 101 -17.55 0.20 -12.48
CA LEU A 101 -16.83 0.53 -13.72
C LEU A 101 -15.93 -0.62 -14.18
N ARG A 102 -15.39 -1.39 -13.26
CA ARG A 102 -14.59 -2.61 -13.49
C ARG A 102 -13.56 -2.43 -14.61
N LYS A 103 -12.54 -1.70 -14.34
CA LYS A 103 -11.37 -1.61 -15.22
C LYS A 103 -10.40 -2.73 -14.89
N THR A 104 -9.94 -3.43 -15.91
CA THR A 104 -8.85 -4.41 -15.80
C THR A 104 -7.67 -3.95 -16.63
N ARG A 105 -6.48 -4.32 -16.19
CA ARG A 105 -5.23 -3.91 -16.82
C ARG A 105 -4.33 -5.11 -17.01
N LYS A 106 -3.71 -5.21 -18.18
CA LYS A 106 -2.68 -6.21 -18.45
C LYS A 106 -1.33 -5.71 -17.96
N ALA A 107 -0.60 -6.59 -17.32
CA ALA A 107 0.74 -6.30 -16.86
C ALA A 107 1.60 -7.55 -16.79
N ARG A 108 2.91 -7.34 -16.86
CA ARG A 108 3.94 -8.26 -16.46
C ARG A 108 4.41 -7.87 -15.06
N LEU A 109 4.21 -8.76 -14.11
CA LEU A 109 4.67 -8.64 -12.74
C LEU A 109 5.83 -9.60 -12.52
N VAL A 110 6.95 -9.10 -12.03
CA VAL A 110 8.11 -9.91 -11.65
C VAL A 110 8.23 -9.84 -10.13
N ILE A 111 8.19 -10.97 -9.45
CA ILE A 111 8.30 -11.08 -7.98
C ILE A 111 9.54 -11.91 -7.69
N ASP A 112 10.58 -11.28 -7.12
CA ASP A 112 11.93 -11.84 -7.02
C ASP A 112 12.38 -12.43 -8.38
N GLN A 113 12.28 -13.76 -8.56
CA GLN A 113 12.66 -14.44 -9.82
C GLN A 113 11.46 -14.98 -10.61
N LYS A 114 10.23 -14.84 -10.10
CA LYS A 114 9.01 -15.36 -10.74
C LYS A 114 8.36 -14.30 -11.60
N THR A 115 8.14 -14.60 -12.88
CA THR A 115 7.40 -13.72 -13.80
C THR A 115 5.96 -14.20 -13.95
N ILE A 116 5.02 -13.28 -13.81
CA ILE A 116 3.58 -13.48 -13.98
C ILE A 116 3.10 -12.48 -15.02
N VAL A 117 2.44 -12.97 -16.07
CA VAL A 117 1.79 -12.14 -17.09
C VAL A 117 0.30 -12.41 -17.03
N GLY A 118 -0.49 -11.37 -16.85
CA GLY A 118 -1.92 -11.54 -16.69
C GLY A 118 -2.72 -10.24 -16.77
N GLN A 119 -4.01 -10.39 -16.57
CA GLN A 119 -4.92 -9.28 -16.37
C GLN A 119 -5.22 -9.16 -14.88
N PHE A 120 -5.14 -7.95 -14.36
CA PHE A 120 -5.38 -7.66 -12.95
C PHE A 120 -6.47 -6.60 -12.77
N SER A 121 -7.30 -6.77 -11.76
CA SER A 121 -8.17 -5.71 -11.24
C SER A 121 -7.34 -4.70 -10.45
N PHE A 122 -6.45 -5.19 -9.60
CA PHE A 122 -5.46 -4.36 -8.90
C PHE A 122 -4.28 -5.20 -8.40
N ILE A 123 -3.20 -4.49 -8.08
CA ILE A 123 -2.05 -4.99 -7.34
C ILE A 123 -1.82 -4.03 -6.18
N ALA A 124 -1.63 -4.57 -4.99
CA ALA A 124 -1.26 -3.84 -3.78
C ALA A 124 -0.02 -4.46 -3.16
N ALA A 125 1.01 -3.67 -2.92
CA ALA A 125 2.21 -4.09 -2.20
C ALA A 125 2.28 -3.30 -0.89
N CYS A 126 2.29 -4.01 0.24
CA CYS A 126 2.13 -3.45 1.57
C CYS A 126 3.34 -3.81 2.45
N ASN A 127 3.86 -2.82 3.15
CA ASN A 127 4.89 -3.00 4.17
C ASN A 127 4.28 -3.08 5.58
N SER A 128 2.98 -2.88 5.71
CA SER A 128 2.23 -2.93 6.96
C SER A 128 0.87 -3.57 6.76
N VAL A 129 0.29 -4.10 7.84
CA VAL A 129 -1.00 -4.81 7.81
C VAL A 129 -2.12 -3.90 7.33
N HIS A 130 -2.19 -2.69 7.91
CA HIS A 130 -3.35 -1.81 7.76
C HIS A 130 -3.18 -0.79 6.64
N VAL A 131 -4.25 -0.56 5.90
CA VAL A 131 -4.37 0.56 4.95
C VAL A 131 -5.66 1.34 5.21
N GLY A 132 -5.63 2.63 4.93
CA GLY A 132 -6.79 3.50 5.11
C GLY A 132 -7.33 3.43 6.55
N LYS A 133 -8.62 3.16 6.71
CA LYS A 133 -9.32 3.16 8.00
C LYS A 133 -9.35 1.78 8.66
N GLY A 134 -8.19 1.16 8.85
CA GLY A 134 -8.10 -0.12 9.56
C GLY A 134 -8.48 -1.33 8.70
N MET A 135 -8.48 -1.21 7.37
CA MET A 135 -8.54 -2.36 6.49
C MET A 135 -7.21 -3.13 6.57
N LYS A 136 -7.30 -4.43 6.82
CA LYS A 136 -6.14 -5.32 6.90
C LYS A 136 -5.78 -5.83 5.51
N MET A 137 -5.21 -4.95 4.66
CA MET A 137 -4.87 -5.30 3.27
C MET A 137 -3.87 -6.45 3.20
N ALA A 138 -2.86 -6.45 4.03
CA ALA A 138 -1.82 -7.48 4.10
C ALA A 138 -1.75 -8.08 5.52
N PRO A 139 -2.63 -9.05 5.86
CA PRO A 139 -2.77 -9.53 7.24
C PRO A 139 -1.51 -10.16 7.83
N SER A 140 -0.58 -10.63 6.98
CA SER A 140 0.68 -11.25 7.40
C SER A 140 1.88 -10.31 7.33
N ALA A 141 1.69 -9.04 6.99
CA ALA A 141 2.79 -8.10 6.84
C ALA A 141 3.48 -7.81 8.18
N GLU A 142 4.80 -7.76 8.15
CA GLU A 142 5.65 -7.39 9.28
C GLU A 142 6.53 -6.19 8.89
N LEU A 143 6.61 -5.20 9.77
CA LEU A 143 7.32 -3.93 9.49
C LEU A 143 8.85 -4.05 9.41
N SER A 144 9.44 -5.23 9.71
CA SER A 144 10.90 -5.36 9.88
C SER A 144 11.48 -6.74 9.49
N ASP A 145 10.78 -7.51 8.67
CA ASP A 145 11.23 -8.84 8.22
C ASP A 145 12.09 -8.80 6.93
N GLY A 146 12.12 -7.65 6.24
CA GLY A 146 12.83 -7.45 4.97
C GLY A 146 12.00 -7.85 3.76
N LEU A 147 10.70 -8.01 3.92
CA LEU A 147 9.77 -8.41 2.85
C LEU A 147 8.71 -7.33 2.63
N ILE A 148 8.09 -7.38 1.47
CA ILE A 148 6.88 -6.65 1.13
C ILE A 148 5.80 -7.64 0.74
N ASP A 149 4.59 -7.42 1.21
CA ASP A 149 3.44 -8.29 1.01
C ASP A 149 2.64 -7.83 -0.20
N LEU A 150 2.66 -8.63 -1.27
CA LEU A 150 1.96 -8.32 -2.50
C LEU A 150 0.65 -9.11 -2.59
N LEU A 151 -0.42 -8.39 -2.88
CA LEU A 151 -1.71 -8.96 -3.23
C LEU A 151 -2.01 -8.65 -4.69
N THR A 152 -2.36 -9.67 -5.44
CA THR A 152 -2.88 -9.52 -6.80
C THR A 152 -4.31 -10.00 -6.86
N VAL A 153 -5.18 -9.24 -7.53
CA VAL A 153 -6.57 -9.64 -7.77
C VAL A 153 -6.79 -9.77 -9.27
N GLU A 154 -7.26 -10.94 -9.68
CA GLU A 154 -7.48 -11.27 -11.08
C GLU A 154 -8.44 -10.33 -11.78
N GLY A 155 -8.22 -10.11 -13.09
CA GLY A 155 -9.00 -9.17 -13.89
C GLY A 155 -10.39 -9.68 -14.25
N ASP A 156 -10.64 -10.99 -14.20
CA ASP A 156 -11.94 -11.60 -14.54
C ASP A 156 -12.91 -11.69 -13.35
N ILE A 157 -12.45 -11.33 -12.12
CA ILE A 157 -13.31 -11.27 -10.93
C ILE A 157 -14.59 -10.47 -11.21
N THR A 158 -15.76 -11.05 -10.90
CA THR A 158 -17.04 -10.39 -11.17
C THR A 158 -17.31 -9.23 -10.19
N ARG A 159 -18.16 -8.26 -10.60
CA ARG A 159 -18.57 -7.15 -9.71
C ARG A 159 -19.18 -7.65 -8.41
N ARG A 160 -20.02 -8.69 -8.48
CA ARG A 160 -20.65 -9.29 -7.29
C ARG A 160 -19.61 -9.86 -6.35
N ARG A 161 -18.59 -10.52 -6.88
CA ARG A 161 -17.48 -11.08 -6.10
C ARG A 161 -16.67 -9.94 -5.43
N LEU A 162 -16.25 -8.93 -6.19
CA LEU A 162 -15.55 -7.76 -5.62
C LEU A 162 -16.35 -7.12 -4.47
N LEU A 163 -17.67 -6.94 -4.63
CA LEU A 163 -18.52 -6.40 -3.58
C LEU A 163 -18.61 -7.32 -2.36
N SER A 164 -18.60 -8.66 -2.55
CA SER A 164 -18.61 -9.63 -1.44
C SER A 164 -17.28 -9.74 -0.71
N VAL A 165 -16.17 -9.45 -1.41
CA VAL A 165 -14.81 -9.49 -0.84
C VAL A 165 -14.49 -8.19 -0.09
N LEU A 166 -15.07 -7.05 -0.50
CA LEU A 166 -14.78 -5.74 0.08
C LEU A 166 -14.91 -5.69 1.63
N PRO A 167 -15.98 -6.23 2.28
CA PRO A 167 -16.06 -6.26 3.74
C PRO A 167 -14.96 -7.11 4.40
N LYS A 168 -14.48 -8.14 3.72
CA LYS A 168 -13.44 -9.06 4.23
C LYS A 168 -12.06 -8.40 4.37
N LEU A 169 -11.87 -7.22 3.78
CA LEU A 169 -10.67 -6.40 4.02
C LEU A 169 -10.55 -5.93 5.47
N PHE A 170 -11.65 -5.84 6.22
CA PHE A 170 -11.60 -5.35 7.61
C PHE A 170 -11.16 -6.43 8.61
N ASP A 171 -11.39 -7.69 8.31
CA ASP A 171 -10.94 -8.83 9.13
C ASP A 171 -9.71 -9.54 8.54
N GLY A 172 -9.34 -9.20 7.29
CA GLY A 172 -8.19 -9.77 6.60
C GLY A 172 -8.48 -11.11 5.91
N THR A 173 -9.72 -11.58 5.91
CA THR A 173 -10.07 -12.90 5.32
C THR A 173 -10.16 -12.92 3.81
N HIS A 174 -10.09 -11.74 3.16
CA HIS A 174 -10.06 -11.60 1.69
C HIS A 174 -8.89 -12.34 1.05
N VAL A 175 -7.78 -12.54 1.76
CA VAL A 175 -6.61 -13.27 1.23
C VAL A 175 -6.88 -14.76 1.01
N ASN A 176 -7.98 -15.31 1.56
CA ASN A 176 -8.40 -16.68 1.36
C ASN A 176 -9.34 -16.85 0.15
N GLU A 177 -9.64 -15.78 -0.57
CA GLU A 177 -10.50 -15.83 -1.73
C GLU A 177 -9.75 -16.36 -2.97
N PRO A 178 -10.37 -17.19 -3.81
CA PRO A 178 -9.69 -17.83 -4.92
C PRO A 178 -9.16 -16.86 -5.99
N GLU A 179 -9.74 -15.66 -6.09
CA GLU A 179 -9.33 -14.62 -7.03
C GLU A 179 -8.20 -13.74 -6.48
N VAL A 180 -7.78 -13.96 -5.24
CA VAL A 180 -6.71 -13.22 -4.57
C VAL A 180 -5.48 -14.12 -4.45
N THR A 181 -4.34 -13.64 -4.93
CA THR A 181 -3.07 -14.33 -4.69
C THR A 181 -2.17 -13.44 -3.84
N TYR A 182 -1.60 -14.04 -2.81
CA TYR A 182 -0.75 -13.38 -1.82
C TYR A 182 0.70 -13.86 -1.97
N TYR A 183 1.63 -12.92 -1.97
CA TYR A 183 3.07 -13.19 -2.06
C TYR A 183 3.81 -12.38 -1.00
N GLN A 184 4.94 -12.91 -0.54
CA GLN A 184 5.95 -12.15 0.21
C GLN A 184 7.24 -12.15 -0.60
N ALA A 185 7.87 -10.99 -0.76
CA ALA A 185 9.03 -10.82 -1.61
C ALA A 185 9.97 -9.73 -1.10
N SER A 186 11.26 -9.85 -1.40
CA SER A 186 12.24 -8.79 -1.14
C SER A 186 12.27 -7.72 -2.23
N SER A 187 11.74 -8.05 -3.41
CA SER A 187 11.67 -7.14 -4.56
C SER A 187 10.54 -7.52 -5.52
N PHE A 188 10.05 -6.55 -6.26
CA PHE A 188 9.16 -6.79 -7.39
C PHE A 188 9.27 -5.69 -8.44
N SER A 189 8.87 -6.01 -9.67
CA SER A 189 8.76 -5.04 -10.76
C SER A 189 7.40 -5.15 -11.43
N LEU A 190 6.84 -4.02 -11.81
CA LEU A 190 5.52 -3.94 -12.46
C LEU A 190 5.63 -3.20 -13.80
N TYR A 191 5.31 -3.91 -14.89
CA TYR A 191 5.35 -3.42 -16.27
C TYR A 191 3.97 -3.60 -16.91
N PRO A 192 3.06 -2.63 -16.83
CA PRO A 192 1.78 -2.69 -17.51
C PRO A 192 1.93 -2.41 -19.02
N GLU A 193 0.92 -2.81 -19.82
CA GLU A 193 0.86 -2.48 -21.26
C GLU A 193 0.70 -0.96 -21.49
N THR A 194 0.09 -0.25 -20.55
CA THR A 194 -0.10 1.19 -20.60
C THR A 194 0.29 1.78 -19.25
N ASP A 195 1.09 2.84 -19.29
CA ASP A 195 1.50 3.54 -18.07
C ASP A 195 0.29 4.05 -17.28
N ASP A 196 0.33 3.88 -15.98
CA ASP A 196 -0.74 4.30 -15.09
C ASP A 196 -0.16 4.90 -13.80
N THR A 197 -0.94 5.78 -13.21
CA THR A 197 -0.58 6.44 -11.94
C THR A 197 -0.58 5.41 -10.80
N LEU A 198 0.29 5.64 -9.82
CA LEU A 198 0.36 4.84 -8.60
C LEU A 198 -0.29 5.57 -7.42
N ASN A 199 -0.71 4.78 -6.43
CA ASN A 199 -1.04 5.27 -5.10
C ASN A 199 0.09 4.84 -4.17
N ILE A 200 0.89 5.79 -3.68
CA ILE A 200 1.99 5.53 -2.76
C ILE A 200 1.65 6.17 -1.42
N ASP A 201 1.48 5.38 -0.38
CA ASP A 201 1.12 5.80 0.99
C ASP A 201 -0.13 6.70 1.06
N GLY A 202 -1.05 6.55 0.12
CA GLY A 202 -2.30 7.34 0.03
C GLY A 202 -2.22 8.55 -0.88
N GLU A 203 -1.06 8.83 -1.48
CA GLU A 203 -0.85 9.91 -2.44
C GLU A 203 -0.78 9.37 -3.87
N LEU A 204 -1.33 10.11 -4.81
CA LEU A 204 -1.20 9.80 -6.24
C LEU A 204 0.15 10.35 -6.74
N LEU A 205 1.14 9.48 -6.81
CA LEU A 205 2.51 9.87 -7.10
C LEU A 205 3.15 8.94 -8.14
N GLY A 206 3.72 9.54 -9.18
CA GLY A 206 4.47 8.83 -10.21
C GLY A 206 3.61 7.94 -11.10
N THR A 207 4.27 7.21 -11.97
CA THR A 207 3.66 6.30 -12.95
C THR A 207 4.47 5.03 -13.09
N THR A 208 3.82 3.95 -13.51
CA THR A 208 4.50 2.75 -13.98
C THR A 208 5.31 3.03 -15.26
N PRO A 209 6.31 2.20 -15.64
CA PRO A 209 6.78 1.01 -14.90
C PRO A 209 7.54 1.35 -13.62
N ILE A 210 7.59 0.37 -12.70
CA ILE A 210 8.34 0.49 -11.45
C ILE A 210 9.17 -0.75 -11.14
N ASP A 211 10.30 -0.51 -10.48
CA ASP A 211 11.09 -1.51 -9.80
C ASP A 211 11.12 -1.18 -8.31
N VAL A 212 10.83 -2.17 -7.47
CA VAL A 212 10.73 -2.00 -6.03
C VAL A 212 11.65 -2.98 -5.32
N SER A 213 12.37 -2.49 -4.33
CA SER A 213 13.19 -3.32 -3.42
C SER A 213 12.98 -2.90 -1.98
N VAL A 214 13.04 -3.85 -1.06
CA VAL A 214 12.92 -3.58 0.36
C VAL A 214 14.28 -3.21 0.95
N LEU A 215 14.35 -2.03 1.55
CA LEU A 215 15.48 -1.62 2.37
C LEU A 215 15.19 -2.02 3.81
N LYS A 216 15.83 -3.10 4.25
CA LYS A 216 15.62 -3.63 5.60
C LYS A 216 16.16 -2.67 6.66
N HIS A 217 15.33 -2.42 7.70
CA HIS A 217 15.71 -1.58 8.86
C HIS A 217 16.19 -0.18 8.47
N ALA A 218 15.60 0.43 7.45
CA ALA A 218 16.09 1.68 6.87
C ALA A 218 15.72 2.94 7.66
N ILE A 219 14.73 2.85 8.54
CA ILE A 219 14.34 3.97 9.43
C ILE A 219 14.01 3.46 10.82
#